data_89069f7590d680c07cfb28e58619aea8
#
_entry.id   89069f7590d680c07cfb28e58619aea8
#
_cell.length_a   1.000
_cell.length_b   1.000
_cell.length_c   1.000
_cell.angle_alpha   90.00
_cell.angle_beta   90.00
_cell.angle_gamma   90.00
#
_symmetry.space_group_name_H-M   'P 1'
#
loop_
_entity.id
_entity.type
_entity.pdbx_description
1 polymer ?
#
loop_
_entity_poly.entity_id
_entity_poly.type
_entity_poly.pdbx_seq_one_letter_code
_entity_poly.pdbx_strand_id
1 'polypeptide(L)'
;AMPQAIERLFAQFCADELRGAPRVLHAPGFSFSDVASKVVSITNLASVAALEGAVGLPVHPRRFRGNVYVTGWPAWHELDLVGQEIAIGGSARLRIVKRIVRCAPPRSVKSTTNGRRFPAPGNVSWRPEGR
;
A
#
# COMPACT_ATOMS: atom_id res chain seq x y z
N ALA A 1 -18.26 -19.53 0.58
CA ALA A 1 -18.14 -19.20 1.99
C ALA A 1 -17.48 -17.83 2.25
N MET A 2 -16.25 -17.54 1.80
CA MET A 2 -15.60 -16.24 2.06
C MET A 2 -16.28 -15.03 1.36
N PRO A 3 -16.68 -15.10 0.08
CA PRO A 3 -17.36 -13.98 -0.58
C PRO A 3 -18.61 -13.49 0.14
N GLN A 4 -19.46 -14.42 0.58
CA GLN A 4 -20.70 -14.07 1.29
C GLN A 4 -20.47 -13.42 2.68
N ALA A 5 -19.37 -13.74 3.35
CA ALA A 5 -19.01 -13.10 4.60
C ALA A 5 -18.59 -11.64 4.36
N ILE A 6 -17.86 -11.37 3.28
CA ILE A 6 -17.48 -10.03 2.86
C ILE A 6 -18.73 -9.23 2.45
N GLU A 7 -19.62 -9.79 1.67
CA GLU A 7 -20.88 -9.16 1.27
C GLU A 7 -21.72 -8.75 2.48
N ARG A 8 -21.87 -9.66 3.46
CA ARG A 8 -22.57 -9.36 4.71
C ARG A 8 -21.89 -8.26 5.53
N LEU A 9 -20.56 -8.29 5.62
CA LEU A 9 -19.81 -7.26 6.32
C LEU A 9 -20.08 -5.86 5.72
N PHE A 10 -19.99 -5.74 4.41
CA PHE A 10 -20.26 -4.47 3.72
C PHE A 10 -21.73 -4.05 3.86
N ALA A 11 -22.68 -4.98 3.76
CA ALA A 11 -24.09 -4.71 3.95
C ALA A 11 -24.39 -4.14 5.36
N GLN A 12 -23.66 -4.59 6.38
CA GLN A 12 -23.83 -4.08 7.75
C GLN A 12 -23.09 -2.75 7.99
N PHE A 13 -21.86 -2.62 7.45
CA PHE A 13 -21.00 -1.46 7.74
C PHE A 13 -21.33 -0.21 6.93
N CYS A 14 -21.85 -0.40 5.72
CA CYS A 14 -22.12 0.67 4.77
C CYS A 14 -23.59 0.73 4.35
N ALA A 15 -24.50 0.25 5.19
CA ALA A 15 -25.91 0.12 4.84
C ALA A 15 -26.52 1.41 4.25
N ASP A 16 -26.19 2.57 4.85
CA ASP A 16 -26.71 3.88 4.44
C ASP A 16 -26.05 4.44 3.18
N GLU A 17 -24.89 3.89 2.77
CA GLU A 17 -24.13 4.36 1.61
C GLU A 17 -24.30 3.45 0.38
N LEU A 18 -24.86 2.27 0.57
CA LEU A 18 -25.04 1.28 -0.50
C LEU A 18 -26.23 1.61 -1.38
N ARG A 19 -26.02 1.63 -2.69
CA ARG A 19 -27.09 1.77 -3.69
C ARG A 19 -27.80 0.47 -4.02
N GLY A 20 -27.45 -0.62 -3.32
CA GLY A 20 -28.01 -1.96 -3.48
C GLY A 20 -27.19 -3.02 -2.73
N ALA A 21 -27.61 -4.26 -2.76
CA ALA A 21 -26.92 -5.34 -2.08
C ALA A 21 -25.48 -5.51 -2.64
N PRO A 22 -24.44 -5.49 -1.78
CA PRO A 22 -23.07 -5.67 -2.22
C PRO A 22 -22.86 -7.10 -2.76
N ARG A 23 -22.08 -7.23 -3.83
CA ARG A 23 -21.72 -8.51 -4.44
C ARG A 23 -20.22 -8.58 -4.68
N VAL A 24 -19.57 -9.66 -4.25
CA VAL A 24 -18.18 -9.94 -4.56
C VAL A 24 -18.11 -10.56 -5.94
N LEU A 25 -17.44 -9.88 -6.86
CA LEU A 25 -17.24 -10.37 -8.22
C LEU A 25 -15.82 -10.93 -8.36
N HIS A 26 -15.71 -12.03 -9.07
CA HIS A 26 -14.46 -12.63 -9.48
C HIS A 26 -14.38 -12.67 -11.00
N ALA A 27 -13.37 -12.01 -11.58
CA ALA A 27 -13.13 -11.98 -13.01
C ALA A 27 -11.71 -12.52 -13.30
N PRO A 28 -11.56 -13.82 -13.58
CA PRO A 28 -10.24 -14.39 -13.87
C PRO A 28 -9.53 -13.67 -15.03
N GLY A 29 -8.26 -13.36 -14.83
CA GLY A 29 -7.46 -12.65 -15.84
C GLY A 29 -7.70 -11.14 -15.93
N PHE A 30 -8.72 -10.60 -15.26
CA PHE A 30 -9.01 -9.17 -15.23
C PHE A 30 -8.40 -8.51 -13.99
N SER A 31 -7.95 -7.26 -14.12
CA SER A 31 -7.49 -6.44 -13.01
C SER A 31 -8.44 -5.26 -12.82
N PHE A 32 -9.00 -5.12 -11.61
CA PHE A 32 -9.82 -3.96 -11.21
C PHE A 32 -8.94 -2.76 -10.78
N SER A 33 -7.85 -2.54 -11.51
CA SER A 33 -6.92 -1.43 -11.26
C SER A 33 -7.23 -0.27 -12.19
N ASP A 34 -6.97 0.95 -11.76
CA ASP A 34 -7.10 2.18 -12.56
C ASP A 34 -6.15 2.19 -13.77
N VAL A 35 -5.17 1.29 -13.80
CA VAL A 35 -4.22 1.13 -14.88
C VAL A 35 -4.31 -0.28 -15.48
N ALA A 36 -4.13 -0.41 -16.79
CA ALA A 36 -4.19 -1.69 -17.48
C ALA A 36 -3.08 -2.66 -17.06
N SER A 37 -1.92 -2.14 -16.65
CA SER A 37 -0.79 -2.96 -16.20
C SER A 37 -1.01 -3.46 -14.77
N LYS A 38 -0.68 -4.72 -14.55
CA LYS A 38 -0.66 -5.31 -13.18
C LYS A 38 0.58 -4.79 -12.46
N VAL A 39 0.37 -3.88 -11.52
CA VAL A 39 1.43 -3.24 -10.75
C VAL A 39 1.18 -3.36 -9.25
N VAL A 40 2.25 -3.34 -8.49
CA VAL A 40 2.22 -3.21 -7.02
C VAL A 40 3.03 -1.99 -6.61
N SER A 41 2.62 -1.34 -5.54
CA SER A 41 3.33 -0.19 -4.98
C SER A 41 4.23 -0.62 -3.84
N ILE A 42 5.46 -0.11 -3.83
CA ILE A 42 6.45 -0.33 -2.77
C ILE A 42 6.60 0.96 -1.97
N THR A 43 6.64 0.84 -0.66
CA THR A 43 6.86 1.93 0.28
C THR A 43 8.07 1.59 1.16
N ASN A 44 9.10 2.40 1.12
CA ASN A 44 10.27 2.27 1.97
C ASN A 44 9.98 2.95 3.34
N LEU A 45 10.06 2.18 4.41
CA LEU A 45 9.77 2.69 5.76
C LEU A 45 10.81 3.72 6.24
N ALA A 46 12.06 3.63 5.78
CA ALA A 46 13.07 4.64 6.07
C ALA A 46 12.74 5.99 5.42
N SER A 47 12.15 5.99 4.22
CA SER A 47 11.66 7.21 3.55
C SER A 47 10.47 7.82 4.29
N VAL A 48 9.58 6.98 4.83
CA VAL A 48 8.48 7.45 5.67
C VAL A 48 9.00 8.11 6.95
N ALA A 49 9.98 7.49 7.61
CA ALA A 49 10.60 8.07 8.80
C ALA A 49 11.35 9.38 8.50
N ALA A 50 12.05 9.47 7.37
CA ALA A 50 12.69 10.72 6.94
C ALA A 50 11.67 11.83 6.66
N LEU A 51 10.52 11.48 6.05
CA LEU A 51 9.43 12.43 5.85
C LEU A 51 8.81 12.88 7.18
N GLU A 52 8.61 11.97 8.12
CA GLU A 52 8.14 12.27 9.47
C GLU A 52 9.05 13.28 10.17
N GLY A 53 10.37 13.05 10.10
CA GLY A 53 11.36 13.99 10.62
C GLY A 53 11.31 15.37 9.95
N ALA A 54 11.12 15.42 8.64
CA ALA A 54 11.04 16.68 7.90
C ALA A 54 9.76 17.47 8.17
N VAL A 55 8.63 16.77 8.39
CA VAL A 55 7.33 17.41 8.67
C VAL A 55 7.15 17.75 10.15
N GLY A 56 7.90 17.10 11.04
CA GLY A 56 7.78 17.26 12.50
C GLY A 56 6.48 16.68 13.10
N LEU A 57 5.78 15.83 12.36
CA LEU A 57 4.53 15.21 12.78
C LEU A 57 4.54 13.71 12.45
N PRO A 58 3.91 12.85 13.26
CA PRO A 58 3.83 11.42 12.99
C PRO A 58 3.18 11.13 11.63
N VAL A 59 3.86 10.34 10.80
CA VAL A 59 3.41 9.94 9.47
C VAL A 59 3.20 8.43 9.42
N HIS A 60 1.96 7.99 9.52
CA HIS A 60 1.67 6.57 9.48
C HIS A 60 1.89 6.00 8.05
N PRO A 61 2.66 4.90 7.86
CA PRO A 61 2.99 4.35 6.54
C PRO A 61 1.76 4.03 5.67
N ARG A 62 0.66 3.59 6.27
CA ARG A 62 -0.59 3.29 5.53
C ARG A 62 -1.19 4.48 4.80
N ARG A 63 -0.80 5.72 5.11
CA ARG A 63 -1.20 6.90 4.33
C ARG A 63 -0.74 6.84 2.88
N PHE A 64 0.31 6.07 2.60
CA PHE A 64 0.83 5.86 1.26
C PHE A 64 0.10 4.76 0.50
N ARG A 65 -0.75 3.96 1.17
CA ARG A 65 -1.52 2.87 0.57
C ARG A 65 -0.65 1.91 -0.23
N GLY A 66 0.58 1.65 0.25
CA GLY A 66 1.51 0.72 -0.36
C GLY A 66 1.02 -0.71 -0.27
N ASN A 67 1.28 -1.51 -1.31
CA ASN A 67 1.03 -2.96 -1.28
C ASN A 67 2.16 -3.69 -0.54
N VAL A 68 3.40 -3.23 -0.71
CA VAL A 68 4.60 -3.81 -0.10
C VAL A 68 5.32 -2.73 0.68
N TYR A 69 5.68 -3.04 1.92
CA TYR A 69 6.48 -2.18 2.78
C TYR A 69 7.84 -2.84 2.97
N VAL A 70 8.91 -2.08 2.72
CA VAL A 70 10.28 -2.57 2.81
C VAL A 70 11.05 -1.85 3.90
N THR A 71 11.99 -2.59 4.53
CA THR A 71 12.96 -2.09 5.51
C THR A 71 14.36 -2.45 5.05
N GLY A 72 15.37 -1.80 5.64
CA GLY A 72 16.77 -2.08 5.35
C GLY A 72 17.34 -1.29 4.18
N TRP A 73 16.52 -0.54 3.44
CA TRP A 73 17.00 0.42 2.45
C TRP A 73 17.25 1.78 3.09
N PRO A 74 18.27 2.53 2.64
CA PRO A 74 18.39 3.95 2.98
C PRO A 74 17.13 4.72 2.57
N ALA A 75 16.86 5.84 3.24
CA ALA A 75 15.76 6.72 2.85
C ALA A 75 15.91 7.17 1.38
N TRP A 76 14.81 7.16 0.65
CA TRP A 76 14.69 7.57 -0.77
C TRP A 76 15.36 6.64 -1.78
N HIS A 77 16.02 5.56 -1.35
CA HIS A 77 16.69 4.61 -2.25
C HIS A 77 15.74 4.01 -3.29
N GLU A 78 14.47 3.80 -2.95
CA GLU A 78 13.45 3.31 -3.88
C GLU A 78 13.30 4.20 -5.13
N LEU A 79 13.66 5.47 -5.03
CA LEU A 79 13.58 6.42 -6.14
C LEU A 79 14.71 6.22 -7.18
N ASP A 80 15.82 5.64 -6.76
CA ASP A 80 16.99 5.37 -7.60
C ASP A 80 16.88 4.02 -8.32
N LEU A 81 15.93 3.18 -7.89
CA LEU A 81 15.70 1.87 -8.47
C LEU A 81 14.83 1.89 -9.72
N VAL A 82 14.35 3.05 -10.17
CA VAL A 82 13.52 3.14 -11.39
C VAL A 82 14.26 2.60 -12.60
N GLY A 83 13.64 1.66 -13.31
CA GLY A 83 14.22 0.92 -14.44
C GLY A 83 14.95 -0.36 -14.04
N GLN A 84 15.21 -0.57 -12.75
CA GLN A 84 15.92 -1.76 -12.24
C GLN A 84 14.96 -2.88 -11.86
N GLU A 85 15.51 -4.09 -11.76
CA GLU A 85 14.81 -5.26 -11.22
C GLU A 85 15.25 -5.52 -9.78
N ILE A 86 14.28 -5.85 -8.95
CA ILE A 86 14.50 -6.26 -7.57
C ILE A 86 13.93 -7.67 -7.35
N ALA A 87 14.59 -8.44 -6.51
CA ALA A 87 14.11 -9.74 -6.06
C ALA A 87 13.37 -9.59 -4.72
N ILE A 88 12.24 -10.25 -4.59
CA ILE A 88 11.49 -10.33 -3.33
C ILE A 88 11.32 -11.80 -2.96
N GLY A 89 11.88 -12.18 -1.81
CA GLY A 89 11.93 -13.58 -1.42
C GLY A 89 12.79 -14.41 -2.40
N GLY A 90 12.49 -15.70 -2.51
CA GLY A 90 13.30 -16.63 -3.31
C GLY A 90 13.03 -16.61 -4.82
N SER A 91 11.85 -16.21 -5.26
CA SER A 91 11.43 -16.41 -6.65
C SER A 91 10.75 -15.20 -7.32
N ALA A 92 10.22 -14.24 -6.58
CA ALA A 92 9.52 -13.11 -7.16
C ALA A 92 10.52 -12.04 -7.63
N ARG A 93 10.36 -11.59 -8.89
CA ARG A 93 11.13 -10.46 -9.44
C ARG A 93 10.15 -9.36 -9.83
N LEU A 94 10.48 -8.13 -9.48
CA LEU A 94 9.70 -6.95 -9.81
C LEU A 94 10.60 -5.94 -10.52
N ARG A 95 10.11 -5.37 -11.60
CA ARG A 95 10.75 -4.21 -12.25
C ARG A 95 10.13 -2.93 -11.69
N ILE A 96 10.95 -2.02 -11.21
CA ILE A 96 10.52 -0.69 -10.77
C ILE A 96 10.28 0.17 -12.02
N VAL A 97 9.02 0.45 -12.33
CA VAL A 97 8.66 1.10 -13.59
C VAL A 97 8.58 2.61 -13.49
N LYS A 98 8.17 3.14 -12.34
CA LYS A 98 8.04 4.60 -12.15
C LYS A 98 7.89 4.98 -10.68
N ARG A 99 8.16 6.24 -10.38
CA ARG A 99 7.79 6.88 -9.11
C ARG A 99 6.28 7.13 -9.06
N ILE A 100 5.66 6.93 -7.92
CA ILE A 100 4.25 7.27 -7.71
C ILE A 100 4.17 8.71 -7.21
N VAL A 101 3.63 9.59 -8.04
CA VAL A 101 3.36 10.97 -7.66
C VAL A 101 2.04 11.00 -6.87
N ARG A 102 2.05 11.66 -5.72
CA ARG A 102 0.83 11.89 -4.94
C ARG A 102 0.15 13.17 -5.41
N CYS A 103 -1.12 13.07 -5.72
CA CYS A 103 -1.97 14.25 -5.86
C CYS A 103 -2.07 14.96 -4.50
N ALA A 104 -2.18 16.29 -4.50
CA ALA A 104 -2.46 17.02 -3.28
C ALA A 104 -3.81 16.51 -2.70
N PRO A 105 -3.86 16.13 -1.42
CA PRO A 105 -5.12 15.71 -0.82
C PRO A 105 -6.11 16.89 -0.85
N PRO A 106 -7.40 16.63 -1.11
CA PRO A 106 -8.41 17.66 -0.92
C PRO A 106 -8.32 18.22 0.51
N ARG A 107 -8.41 19.52 0.67
CA ARG A 107 -8.11 20.27 1.90
C ARG A 107 -9.06 20.03 3.08
N SER A 108 -9.81 18.94 3.13
CA SER A 108 -10.65 18.66 4.29
C SER A 108 -10.87 17.16 4.51
N VAL A 109 -9.97 16.52 5.25
CA VAL A 109 -10.38 15.41 6.10
C VAL A 109 -9.86 15.73 7.49
N LYS A 110 -10.75 16.22 8.36
CA LYS A 110 -10.50 16.23 9.79
C LYS A 110 -10.24 14.78 10.20
N SER A 111 -9.01 14.48 10.61
CA SER A 111 -8.64 13.17 11.14
C SER A 111 -9.40 12.95 12.43
N THR A 112 -10.47 12.20 12.37
CA THR A 112 -11.07 11.63 13.57
C THR A 112 -10.19 10.44 13.95
N THR A 113 -9.25 10.69 14.83
CA THR A 113 -8.38 9.67 15.41
C THR A 113 -9.17 8.88 16.43
N ASN A 114 -9.93 7.89 15.98
CA ASN A 114 -10.41 6.84 16.88
C ASN A 114 -9.20 5.94 17.21
N GLY A 115 -8.80 5.92 18.46
CA GLY A 115 -7.60 5.30 19.00
C GLY A 115 -7.50 3.77 18.88
N ARG A 116 -7.62 3.23 17.69
CA ARG A 116 -7.34 1.82 17.42
C ARG A 116 -5.86 1.65 17.10
N ARG A 117 -5.11 1.07 18.03
CA ARG A 117 -3.76 0.52 17.75
C ARG A 117 -3.89 -0.57 16.70
N PHE A 118 -3.34 -0.33 15.52
CA PHE A 118 -3.15 -1.38 14.53
C PHE A 118 -1.86 -2.14 14.83
N PRO A 119 -1.83 -3.47 14.67
CA PRO A 119 -0.60 -4.23 14.79
C PRO A 119 0.43 -3.74 13.76
N ALA A 120 1.69 -3.74 14.16
CA ALA A 120 2.79 -3.38 13.28
C ALA A 120 2.78 -4.27 12.02
N PRO A 121 3.06 -3.72 10.82
CA PRO A 121 3.21 -4.53 9.62
C PRO A 121 4.35 -5.53 9.81
N GLY A 122 4.14 -6.78 9.40
CA GLY A 122 5.16 -7.81 9.45
C GLY A 122 6.43 -7.35 8.71
N ASN A 123 7.58 -7.48 9.38
CA ASN A 123 8.87 -7.09 8.82
C ASN A 123 9.28 -8.06 7.70
N VAL A 124 9.34 -7.56 6.48
CA VAL A 124 10.08 -8.22 5.40
C VAL A 124 11.49 -7.63 5.45
N SER A 125 12.45 -8.38 5.96
CA SER A 125 13.86 -7.97 5.95
C SER A 125 14.47 -8.26 4.59
N TRP A 126 15.02 -7.26 3.93
CA TRP A 126 15.83 -7.41 2.73
C TRP A 126 17.31 -7.63 3.13
N ARG A 127 17.94 -8.62 2.50
CA ARG A 127 19.40 -8.79 2.55
C ARG A 127 19.94 -8.59 1.15
N PRO A 128 20.95 -7.72 0.93
CA PRO A 128 21.65 -7.68 -0.35
C PRO A 128 22.36 -9.02 -0.55
N GLU A 129 22.09 -9.68 -1.66
CA GLU A 129 22.92 -10.80 -2.08
C GLU A 129 24.29 -10.21 -2.48
N GLY A 130 25.34 -10.72 -1.84
CA GLY A 130 26.71 -10.29 -2.04
C GLY A 130 27.17 -10.41 -3.51
N ARG A 131 28.08 -9.51 -3.86
CA ARG A 131 28.88 -9.59 -5.09
C ARG A 131 29.77 -10.81 -5.07
#